data_2d38a2f09838089f25559c59d1febb77
#
_entry.id   2d38a2f09838089f25559c59d1febb77
#
_cell.length_a   1.000
_cell.length_b   1.000
_cell.length_c   1.000
_cell.angle_alpha   90.00
_cell.angle_beta   90.00
_cell.angle_gamma   90.00
#
_symmetry.space_group_name_H-M   'P 1'
#
loop_
_entity.id
_entity.type
_entity.pdbx_description
1 polymer ?
#
loop_
_entity_poly.entity_id
_entity_poly.type
_entity_poly.pdbx_seq_one_letter_code
_entity_poly.pdbx_strand_id
1 'polypeptide(L)'
;MNIKGSIPRFGIMAAAMLLCVLLLGCGAAQSSPDTPPPRLSPTKQTENDDLRCYPLDTANCRFLAFGTDLLLLRPGENAALSRYAGRGLTLSAWVDVPRNGVPCRGGESIGCYDPEGQTLLLFDPDLTPGYSFSLPGCADTPRLLGTKAYYCTPEALMELDTETGLRRTLRQQEGLRLCALLPEEDMAVCALDGAVKQLCIRTADGSLAAEAPPILAAAEFGNGEHAALKLGFLHCLYLGQTELVLPAGWEFLEFLPTMNAALLCSPEKELGIYDLSTGNCMASLPLAERPEAVAVTTDGRVFFQCGSRLFQWEPRIRSRRDSRISITPLYTPRQPDEKGLAQCRQRGAYLENQYGVRVLLNAEAVQVAPKGCILEPEHLRPAIAQALAGVETALGRFPSALVTSAFSGTGRTYLCPVRSILVGGEALESLQFWSGRDCYIAVTASAHGEKAALEAFLPLVDRQVLMKCDAYDAWTADTPQAAEDERCSLLYQAMQPGNRELFLDAVLQNRLRTLCAGLRQTFGLSAGQALVWEQYLWAAG
;
A
#
# COMPACT_ATOMS: atom_id res chain seq x y z
N MET A 1 24.77 -29.44 -72.97
CA MET A 1 23.46 -29.32 -72.30
C MET A 1 23.61 -28.32 -71.17
N ASN A 2 23.26 -27.02 -71.41
CA ASN A 2 23.50 -25.90 -70.51
C ASN A 2 22.24 -25.69 -69.64
N ILE A 3 22.37 -25.81 -68.35
CA ILE A 3 21.30 -25.40 -67.41
C ILE A 3 21.77 -24.10 -66.72
N LYS A 4 21.22 -22.99 -67.20
CA LYS A 4 21.33 -21.68 -66.52
C LYS A 4 20.36 -21.69 -65.33
N GLY A 5 20.89 -21.71 -64.11
CA GLY A 5 20.12 -21.47 -62.90
C GLY A 5 19.86 -19.98 -62.72
N SER A 6 18.61 -19.56 -62.76
CA SER A 6 18.15 -18.22 -62.42
C SER A 6 17.99 -18.11 -60.88
N ILE A 7 18.76 -17.24 -60.26
CA ILE A 7 18.59 -16.87 -58.84
C ILE A 7 17.35 -16.00 -58.71
N PRO A 8 16.39 -16.33 -57.84
CA PRO A 8 15.18 -15.53 -57.71
C PRO A 8 15.49 -14.19 -57.05
N ARG A 9 15.14 -13.10 -57.72
CA ARG A 9 15.24 -11.68 -57.24
C ARG A 9 14.43 -11.37 -55.96
N PHE A 10 13.75 -12.33 -55.39
CA PHE A 10 12.93 -12.14 -54.16
C PHE A 10 13.78 -12.03 -52.88
N GLY A 11 14.98 -12.58 -52.83
CA GLY A 11 15.81 -12.54 -51.61
C GLY A 11 16.42 -11.16 -51.30
N ILE A 12 16.64 -10.32 -52.33
CA ILE A 12 17.30 -9.02 -52.16
C ILE A 12 16.31 -7.96 -51.65
N MET A 13 15.01 -8.03 -52.04
CA MET A 13 13.98 -7.11 -51.53
C MET A 13 13.61 -7.40 -50.07
N ALA A 14 13.63 -8.67 -49.66
CA ALA A 14 13.36 -9.03 -48.24
C ALA A 14 14.49 -8.57 -47.32
N ALA A 15 15.74 -8.70 -47.75
CA ALA A 15 16.92 -8.22 -47.00
C ALA A 15 16.95 -6.68 -46.91
N ALA A 16 16.56 -5.97 -47.99
CA ALA A 16 16.49 -4.52 -47.99
C ALA A 16 15.34 -3.98 -47.11
N MET A 17 14.19 -4.65 -47.08
CA MET A 17 13.09 -4.30 -46.13
C MET A 17 13.47 -4.57 -44.67
N LEU A 18 14.15 -5.67 -44.39
CA LEU A 18 14.61 -5.96 -43.03
C LEU A 18 15.67 -4.96 -42.56
N LEU A 19 16.56 -4.51 -43.46
CA LEU A 19 17.55 -3.48 -43.14
C LEU A 19 16.92 -2.09 -42.95
N CYS A 20 15.88 -1.76 -43.72
CA CYS A 20 15.11 -0.52 -43.50
C CYS A 20 14.32 -0.54 -42.18
N VAL A 21 13.75 -1.67 -41.76
CA VAL A 21 13.07 -1.83 -40.48
C VAL A 21 14.07 -1.74 -39.32
N LEU A 22 15.26 -2.28 -39.46
CA LEU A 22 16.33 -2.17 -38.47
C LEU A 22 16.94 -0.75 -38.39
N LEU A 23 16.96 0.00 -39.51
CA LEU A 23 17.46 1.37 -39.52
C LEU A 23 16.40 2.41 -39.08
N LEU A 24 15.11 2.10 -39.18
CA LEU A 24 14.02 2.93 -38.65
C LEU A 24 13.73 2.66 -37.17
N GLY A 25 14.26 1.55 -36.61
CA GLY A 25 14.17 1.21 -35.19
C GLY A 25 15.30 1.80 -34.32
N CYS A 26 16.35 2.38 -34.90
CA CYS A 26 17.32 3.18 -34.16
C CYS A 26 16.67 4.54 -33.90
N GLY A 27 15.93 4.65 -32.79
CA GLY A 27 15.44 5.91 -32.27
C GLY A 27 16.59 6.92 -32.26
N ALA A 28 16.35 8.08 -32.86
CA ALA A 28 17.25 9.20 -32.74
C ALA A 28 17.61 9.37 -31.26
N ALA A 29 18.88 9.23 -30.93
CA ALA A 29 19.39 9.59 -29.63
C ALA A 29 18.97 11.05 -29.42
N GLN A 30 17.98 11.29 -28.57
CA GLN A 30 17.58 12.64 -28.20
C GLN A 30 18.81 13.29 -27.58
N SER A 31 19.33 14.31 -28.23
CA SER A 31 20.40 15.12 -27.68
C SER A 31 19.92 15.69 -26.36
N SER A 32 20.68 15.49 -25.29
CA SER A 32 20.43 16.20 -24.03
C SER A 32 20.35 17.71 -24.33
N PRO A 33 19.42 18.43 -23.72
CA PRO A 33 19.31 19.86 -23.96
C PRO A 33 20.63 20.54 -23.64
N ASP A 34 21.08 21.43 -24.52
CA ASP A 34 22.33 22.19 -24.31
C ASP A 34 22.24 23.11 -23.08
N THR A 35 21.02 23.37 -22.61
CA THR A 35 20.79 24.28 -21.48
C THR A 35 19.89 23.59 -20.44
N PRO A 36 20.40 23.40 -19.20
CA PRO A 36 19.59 22.80 -18.14
C PRO A 36 18.38 23.67 -17.81
N PRO A 37 17.24 23.05 -17.44
CA PRO A 37 16.07 23.81 -17.02
C PRO A 37 16.39 24.67 -15.79
N PRO A 38 15.69 25.81 -15.60
CA PRO A 38 15.96 26.72 -14.50
C PRO A 38 15.84 26.03 -13.15
N ARG A 39 16.76 26.36 -12.25
CA ARG A 39 16.72 25.87 -10.87
C ARG A 39 15.52 26.44 -10.14
N LEU A 40 14.81 25.58 -9.41
CA LEU A 40 13.77 26.01 -8.49
C LEU A 40 14.44 26.64 -7.25
N SER A 41 14.25 27.93 -7.05
CA SER A 41 14.75 28.63 -5.86
C SER A 41 13.56 29.18 -5.08
N PRO A 42 13.42 28.87 -3.79
CA PRO A 42 12.30 29.34 -3.00
C PRO A 42 12.37 30.86 -2.82
N THR A 43 11.24 31.53 -3.00
CA THR A 43 11.09 32.92 -2.62
C THR A 43 10.88 33.00 -1.10
N LYS A 44 11.59 33.89 -0.41
CA LYS A 44 11.55 34.03 1.07
C LYS A 44 10.24 34.61 1.64
N GLN A 45 9.10 34.42 1.02
CA GLN A 45 7.88 35.17 1.36
C GLN A 45 6.78 34.35 2.03
N THR A 46 7.07 33.38 2.84
CA THR A 46 6.00 32.78 3.65
C THR A 46 6.32 32.98 5.13
N GLU A 47 5.40 33.59 5.87
CA GLU A 47 5.42 33.67 7.33
C GLU A 47 5.33 32.28 7.99
N ASN A 48 5.06 31.25 7.19
CA ASN A 48 4.91 29.87 7.63
C ASN A 48 6.14 29.07 7.21
N ASP A 49 6.92 28.62 8.18
CA ASP A 49 8.12 27.79 7.96
C ASP A 49 7.85 26.47 7.24
N ASP A 50 6.59 26.03 7.23
CA ASP A 50 6.15 24.77 6.61
C ASP A 50 5.73 24.93 5.15
N LEU A 51 5.73 26.17 4.62
CA LEU A 51 5.30 26.47 3.25
C LEU A 51 6.43 27.20 2.49
N ARG A 52 6.82 26.63 1.37
CA ARG A 52 7.79 27.24 0.43
C ARG A 52 7.13 27.53 -0.88
N CYS A 53 7.45 28.66 -1.50
CA CYS A 53 6.94 29.07 -2.80
C CYS A 53 8.09 29.13 -3.82
N TYR A 54 7.85 28.55 -4.98
CA TYR A 54 8.79 28.53 -6.11
C TYR A 54 8.12 29.16 -7.32
N PRO A 55 8.72 30.19 -7.95
CA PRO A 55 8.21 30.74 -9.19
C PRO A 55 8.38 29.71 -10.33
N LEU A 56 7.37 29.61 -11.18
CA LEU A 56 7.40 28.85 -12.42
C LEU A 56 7.44 29.81 -13.60
N ASP A 57 8.11 29.40 -14.68
CA ASP A 57 8.20 30.20 -15.90
C ASP A 57 6.87 30.26 -16.66
N THR A 58 6.00 29.30 -16.42
CA THR A 58 4.67 29.19 -17.04
C THR A 58 3.65 28.58 -16.07
N ALA A 59 2.39 29.00 -16.22
CA ALA A 59 1.27 28.42 -15.48
C ALA A 59 0.86 27.02 -15.97
N ASN A 60 1.29 26.59 -17.16
CA ASN A 60 0.88 25.32 -17.77
C ASN A 60 1.79 24.14 -17.43
N CYS A 61 2.61 24.26 -16.39
CA CYS A 61 3.44 23.14 -15.94
C CYS A 61 2.56 21.97 -15.47
N ARG A 62 3.02 20.76 -15.76
CA ARG A 62 2.43 19.52 -15.23
C ARG A 62 3.44 18.89 -14.30
N PHE A 63 2.99 18.37 -13.18
CA PHE A 63 3.88 17.73 -12.23
C PHE A 63 3.21 16.53 -11.56
N LEU A 64 4.04 15.62 -11.07
CA LEU A 64 3.62 14.49 -10.27
C LEU A 64 4.72 14.14 -9.26
N ALA A 65 4.36 13.46 -8.20
CA ALA A 65 5.31 12.93 -7.24
C ALA A 65 5.87 11.59 -7.72
N PHE A 66 7.16 11.36 -7.49
CA PHE A 66 7.85 10.11 -7.75
C PHE A 66 8.66 9.72 -6.52
N GLY A 67 8.14 8.82 -5.70
CA GLY A 67 8.69 8.57 -4.38
C GLY A 67 8.69 9.83 -3.53
N THR A 68 9.88 10.24 -3.08
CA THR A 68 10.11 11.50 -2.37
C THR A 68 10.43 12.68 -3.27
N ASP A 69 10.47 12.49 -4.58
CA ASP A 69 10.89 13.52 -5.53
C ASP A 69 9.71 14.11 -6.30
N LEU A 70 9.92 15.25 -6.91
CA LEU A 70 8.98 15.91 -7.78
C LEU A 70 9.44 15.80 -9.23
N LEU A 71 8.58 15.28 -10.09
CA LEU A 71 8.73 15.36 -11.53
C LEU A 71 7.94 16.57 -12.04
N LEU A 72 8.60 17.46 -12.76
CA LEU A 72 8.01 18.67 -13.33
C LEU A 72 8.22 18.66 -14.84
N LEU A 73 7.12 18.68 -15.57
CA LEU A 73 7.13 18.87 -17.02
C LEU A 73 6.80 20.33 -17.34
N ARG A 74 7.73 21.00 -18.04
CA ARG A 74 7.53 22.32 -18.62
C ARG A 74 7.16 22.14 -20.09
N PRO A 75 5.93 22.52 -20.49
CA PRO A 75 5.51 22.44 -21.89
C PRO A 75 6.13 23.58 -22.73
N GLY A 76 6.13 23.42 -24.04
CA GLY A 76 6.60 24.46 -24.94
C GLY A 76 7.55 23.94 -26.03
N GLU A 77 8.19 24.83 -26.78
CA GLU A 77 9.12 24.43 -27.84
C GLU A 77 10.33 23.64 -27.32
N ASN A 78 10.78 23.96 -26.08
CA ASN A 78 11.83 23.26 -25.37
C ASN A 78 11.23 22.52 -24.17
N ALA A 79 10.24 21.67 -24.45
CA ALA A 79 9.59 20.92 -23.38
C ALA A 79 10.56 19.94 -22.71
N ALA A 80 10.64 20.01 -21.39
CA ALA A 80 11.53 19.17 -20.60
C ALA A 80 10.82 18.57 -19.39
N LEU A 81 11.06 17.29 -19.17
CA LEU A 81 10.73 16.59 -17.92
C LEU A 81 11.93 16.68 -16.99
N SER A 82 11.73 17.23 -15.81
CA SER A 82 12.79 17.48 -14.83
C SER A 82 12.47 16.77 -13.52
N ARG A 83 13.46 16.15 -12.90
CA ARG A 83 13.37 15.54 -11.58
C ARG A 83 14.05 16.42 -10.54
N TYR A 84 13.31 16.78 -9.52
CA TYR A 84 13.79 17.57 -8.39
C TYR A 84 13.79 16.70 -7.14
N ALA A 85 14.98 16.49 -6.59
CA ALA A 85 15.19 15.61 -5.46
C ALA A 85 15.19 16.36 -4.12
N GLY A 86 14.73 15.67 -3.10
CA GLY A 86 14.83 16.08 -1.70
C GLY A 86 13.98 17.31 -1.34
N ARG A 87 14.12 17.74 -0.08
CA ARG A 87 13.34 18.88 0.46
C ARG A 87 13.70 20.23 -0.16
N GLY A 88 14.89 20.36 -0.70
CA GLY A 88 15.37 21.61 -1.31
C GLY A 88 15.02 21.72 -2.79
N LEU A 89 14.34 20.75 -3.38
CA LEU A 89 14.04 20.67 -4.81
C LEU A 89 15.29 20.89 -5.69
N THR A 90 16.34 20.14 -5.39
CA THR A 90 17.56 20.18 -6.20
C THR A 90 17.33 19.44 -7.51
N LEU A 91 17.60 20.09 -8.65
CA LEU A 91 17.54 19.45 -9.94
C LEU A 91 18.54 18.29 -10.01
N SER A 92 18.06 17.07 -10.14
CA SER A 92 18.86 15.86 -10.19
C SER A 92 19.03 15.30 -11.59
N ALA A 93 18.00 15.45 -12.43
CA ALA A 93 18.00 14.99 -13.81
C ALA A 93 16.97 15.77 -14.66
N TRP A 94 17.17 15.79 -15.98
CA TRP A 94 16.16 16.27 -16.92
C TRP A 94 16.35 15.59 -18.28
N VAL A 95 15.29 15.61 -19.09
CA VAL A 95 15.27 15.08 -20.45
C VAL A 95 14.28 15.88 -21.30
N ASP A 96 14.60 16.03 -22.58
CA ASP A 96 13.68 16.61 -23.54
C ASP A 96 12.52 15.65 -23.80
N VAL A 97 11.33 16.21 -23.91
CA VAL A 97 10.10 15.45 -24.15
C VAL A 97 9.24 16.18 -25.21
N PRO A 98 8.27 15.49 -25.81
CA PRO A 98 7.34 16.12 -26.74
C PRO A 98 6.64 17.34 -26.14
N ARG A 99 6.37 18.35 -26.97
CA ARG A 99 5.79 19.67 -26.59
C ARG A 99 4.54 19.54 -25.72
N ASN A 100 3.64 18.60 -26.06
CA ASN A 100 2.37 18.37 -25.39
C ASN A 100 2.41 17.11 -24.50
N GLY A 101 3.59 16.65 -24.14
CA GLY A 101 3.79 15.49 -23.31
C GLY A 101 2.97 15.52 -22.02
N VAL A 102 2.51 14.37 -21.59
CA VAL A 102 1.80 14.18 -20.33
C VAL A 102 2.61 13.22 -19.48
N PRO A 103 3.12 13.65 -18.32
CA PRO A 103 3.86 12.75 -17.46
C PRO A 103 2.94 11.69 -16.89
N CYS A 104 3.40 10.45 -16.89
CA CYS A 104 2.71 9.31 -16.30
C CYS A 104 3.70 8.50 -15.47
N ARG A 105 3.20 7.88 -14.40
CA ARG A 105 4.01 7.04 -13.51
C ARG A 105 3.29 5.74 -13.21
N GLY A 106 4.05 4.74 -12.79
CA GLY A 106 3.54 3.50 -12.25
C GLY A 106 4.67 2.76 -11.53
N GLY A 107 4.54 2.65 -10.21
CA GLY A 107 5.59 2.05 -9.39
C GLY A 107 6.93 2.77 -9.54
N GLU A 108 7.93 2.06 -10.06
CA GLU A 108 9.29 2.57 -10.27
C GLU A 108 9.53 3.18 -11.65
N SER A 109 8.54 3.10 -12.57
CA SER A 109 8.67 3.57 -13.94
C SER A 109 8.18 5.01 -14.09
N ILE A 110 8.93 5.80 -14.85
CA ILE A 110 8.57 7.16 -15.27
C ILE A 110 8.26 7.12 -16.75
N GLY A 111 7.16 7.74 -17.15
CA GLY A 111 6.79 7.86 -18.56
C GLY A 111 6.39 9.28 -18.95
N CYS A 112 6.43 9.53 -20.24
CA CYS A 112 5.83 10.70 -20.84
C CYS A 112 5.03 10.27 -22.08
N TYR A 113 3.74 10.48 -22.07
CA TYR A 113 2.88 10.19 -23.21
C TYR A 113 2.75 11.42 -24.10
N ASP A 114 3.02 11.24 -25.37
CA ASP A 114 2.76 12.23 -26.43
C ASP A 114 1.40 11.96 -27.07
N PRO A 115 0.37 12.78 -26.80
CA PRO A 115 -0.95 12.55 -27.38
C PRO A 115 -1.00 12.79 -28.91
N GLU A 116 -0.15 13.67 -29.44
CA GLU A 116 -0.11 13.97 -30.89
C GLU A 116 0.60 12.85 -31.66
N GLY A 117 1.75 12.42 -31.16
CA GLY A 117 2.51 11.30 -31.72
C GLY A 117 1.99 9.93 -31.33
N GLN A 118 1.01 9.86 -30.43
CA GLN A 118 0.50 8.61 -29.85
C GLN A 118 1.64 7.69 -29.37
N THR A 119 2.59 8.28 -28.67
CA THR A 119 3.82 7.60 -28.28
C THR A 119 4.04 7.71 -26.78
N LEU A 120 4.31 6.59 -26.15
CA LEU A 120 4.74 6.50 -24.75
C LEU A 120 6.26 6.40 -24.70
N LEU A 121 6.90 7.37 -24.10
CA LEU A 121 8.33 7.38 -23.79
C LEU A 121 8.51 6.89 -22.36
N LEU A 122 9.40 5.94 -22.13
CA LEU A 122 9.75 5.45 -20.81
C LEU A 122 11.17 5.87 -20.45
N PHE A 123 11.36 6.17 -19.19
CA PHE A 123 12.61 6.62 -18.61
C PHE A 123 12.94 5.79 -17.37
N ASP A 124 14.22 5.60 -17.16
CA ASP A 124 14.74 5.11 -15.89
C ASP A 124 14.52 6.17 -14.79
N PRO A 125 14.64 5.81 -13.50
CA PRO A 125 14.47 6.76 -12.40
C PRO A 125 15.36 8.00 -12.47
N ASP A 126 16.50 7.95 -13.14
CA ASP A 126 17.42 9.07 -13.38
C ASP A 126 17.09 9.88 -14.65
N LEU A 127 15.94 9.62 -15.27
CA LEU A 127 15.48 10.18 -16.53
C LEU A 127 16.35 9.84 -17.75
N THR A 128 17.17 8.81 -17.68
CA THR A 128 17.82 8.27 -18.86
C THR A 128 16.76 7.70 -19.82
N PRO A 129 16.77 8.09 -21.11
CA PRO A 129 15.82 7.55 -22.08
C PRO A 129 15.92 6.03 -22.20
N GLY A 130 14.81 5.37 -21.97
CA GLY A 130 14.64 3.93 -22.15
C GLY A 130 13.95 3.60 -23.48
N TYR A 131 12.78 3.00 -23.40
CA TYR A 131 12.03 2.52 -24.56
C TYR A 131 10.95 3.54 -25.00
N SER A 132 10.62 3.48 -26.29
CA SER A 132 9.55 4.23 -26.91
C SER A 132 8.55 3.26 -27.55
N PHE A 133 7.25 3.45 -27.24
CA PHE A 133 6.18 2.61 -27.74
C PHE A 133 5.09 3.45 -28.40
N SER A 134 4.77 3.13 -29.65
CA SER A 134 3.60 3.72 -30.30
C SER A 134 2.33 3.15 -29.64
N LEU A 135 1.34 3.97 -29.30
CA LEU A 135 0.04 3.56 -28.73
C LEU A 135 -1.09 4.05 -29.66
N PRO A 136 -1.28 3.41 -30.83
CA PRO A 136 -2.24 3.87 -31.81
C PRO A 136 -3.67 3.81 -31.26
N GLY A 137 -4.41 4.92 -31.41
CA GLY A 137 -5.78 5.03 -30.93
C GLY A 137 -5.89 5.22 -29.41
N CYS A 138 -4.80 5.46 -28.69
CA CYS A 138 -4.87 5.77 -27.26
C CYS A 138 -5.70 7.02 -27.02
N ALA A 139 -6.84 6.87 -26.37
CA ALA A 139 -7.81 7.94 -26.14
C ALA A 139 -7.49 8.79 -24.90
N ASP A 140 -6.85 8.19 -23.90
CA ASP A 140 -6.53 8.81 -22.62
C ASP A 140 -5.04 8.66 -22.29
N THR A 141 -4.58 9.33 -21.24
CA THR A 141 -3.21 9.14 -20.74
C THR A 141 -3.04 7.71 -20.23
N PRO A 142 -2.04 6.95 -20.73
CA PRO A 142 -1.78 5.60 -20.27
C PRO A 142 -1.37 5.59 -18.80
N ARG A 143 -1.69 4.51 -18.10
CA ARG A 143 -1.28 4.28 -16.71
C ARG A 143 -0.29 3.15 -16.66
N LEU A 144 0.78 3.35 -15.92
CA LEU A 144 1.85 2.37 -15.75
C LEU A 144 1.63 1.58 -14.46
N LEU A 145 1.94 0.29 -14.51
CA LEU A 145 1.95 -0.60 -13.35
C LEU A 145 3.05 -1.66 -13.54
N GLY A 146 4.13 -1.53 -12.78
CA GLY A 146 5.32 -2.34 -12.99
C GLY A 146 5.84 -2.22 -14.41
N THR A 147 5.99 -3.35 -15.09
CA THR A 147 6.45 -3.44 -16.49
C THR A 147 5.31 -3.37 -17.51
N LYS A 148 4.13 -2.90 -17.12
CA LYS A 148 2.96 -2.85 -18.00
C LYS A 148 2.40 -1.45 -18.11
N ALA A 149 1.91 -1.12 -19.31
CA ALA A 149 1.14 0.09 -19.56
C ALA A 149 -0.30 -0.28 -19.97
N TYR A 150 -1.27 0.33 -19.32
CA TYR A 150 -2.69 0.14 -19.60
C TYR A 150 -3.27 1.41 -20.21
N TYR A 151 -4.05 1.28 -21.26
CA TYR A 151 -4.67 2.40 -21.96
C TYR A 151 -5.97 1.96 -22.66
N CYS A 152 -6.85 2.91 -22.87
CA CYS A 152 -8.06 2.67 -23.65
C CYS A 152 -7.89 3.20 -25.08
N THR A 153 -8.36 2.41 -26.03
CA THR A 153 -8.69 2.87 -27.39
C THR A 153 -10.19 3.11 -27.47
N PRO A 154 -10.74 3.71 -28.53
CA PRO A 154 -12.19 3.85 -28.70
C PRO A 154 -12.95 2.52 -28.59
N GLU A 155 -12.30 1.41 -28.92
CA GLU A 155 -12.91 0.09 -29.04
C GLU A 155 -12.57 -0.88 -27.90
N ALA A 156 -11.50 -0.61 -27.12
CA ALA A 156 -10.99 -1.61 -26.18
C ALA A 156 -10.10 -1.05 -25.05
N LEU A 157 -10.04 -1.79 -23.95
CA LEU A 157 -8.96 -1.69 -22.96
C LEU A 157 -7.79 -2.54 -23.40
N MET A 158 -6.60 -1.94 -23.46
CA MET A 158 -5.35 -2.54 -23.92
C MET A 158 -4.32 -2.63 -22.81
N GLU A 159 -3.49 -3.65 -22.88
CA GLU A 159 -2.25 -3.83 -22.11
C GLU A 159 -1.07 -3.86 -23.06
N LEU A 160 -0.03 -3.12 -22.74
CA LEU A 160 1.29 -3.20 -23.35
C LEU A 160 2.29 -3.68 -22.30
N ASP A 161 2.96 -4.78 -22.57
CA ASP A 161 4.12 -5.20 -21.81
C ASP A 161 5.34 -4.39 -22.30
N THR A 162 5.94 -3.61 -21.40
CA THR A 162 7.01 -2.67 -21.76
C THR A 162 8.39 -3.31 -21.85
N GLU A 163 8.55 -4.56 -21.39
CA GLU A 163 9.80 -5.32 -21.57
C GLU A 163 9.83 -6.02 -22.93
N THR A 164 8.70 -6.59 -23.31
CA THR A 164 8.60 -7.39 -24.55
C THR A 164 8.06 -6.62 -25.74
N GLY A 165 7.40 -5.48 -25.50
CA GLY A 165 6.66 -4.71 -26.51
C GLY A 165 5.36 -5.36 -26.98
N LEU A 166 4.96 -6.48 -26.37
CA LEU A 166 3.75 -7.20 -26.74
C LEU A 166 2.51 -6.45 -26.27
N ARG A 167 1.50 -6.42 -27.12
CA ARG A 167 0.19 -5.82 -26.83
C ARG A 167 -0.88 -6.89 -26.73
N ARG A 168 -1.77 -6.68 -25.78
CA ARG A 168 -2.90 -7.57 -25.57
C ARG A 168 -4.18 -6.74 -25.41
N THR A 169 -5.24 -7.12 -26.09
CA THR A 169 -6.59 -6.63 -25.81
C THR A 169 -7.10 -7.33 -24.57
N LEU A 170 -7.29 -6.57 -23.49
CA LEU A 170 -7.88 -7.11 -22.27
C LEU A 170 -9.40 -7.25 -22.40
N ARG A 171 -10.05 -6.21 -22.92
CA ARG A 171 -11.48 -6.21 -23.08
C ARG A 171 -11.89 -5.41 -24.30
N GLN A 172 -12.64 -6.06 -25.19
CA GLN A 172 -13.27 -5.41 -26.35
C GLN A 172 -14.58 -4.79 -25.88
N GLN A 173 -14.60 -3.47 -25.81
CA GLN A 173 -15.79 -2.69 -25.46
C GLN A 173 -15.58 -1.23 -25.85
N GLU A 174 -16.54 -0.68 -26.61
CA GLU A 174 -16.50 0.72 -27.03
C GLU A 174 -16.75 1.68 -25.86
N GLY A 175 -16.17 2.88 -25.92
CA GLY A 175 -16.41 3.97 -24.99
C GLY A 175 -15.80 3.77 -23.60
N LEU A 176 -14.83 2.85 -23.44
CA LEU A 176 -14.11 2.71 -22.18
C LEU A 176 -13.11 3.85 -21.98
N ARG A 177 -13.02 4.35 -20.74
CA ARG A 177 -11.97 5.27 -20.27
C ARG A 177 -11.37 4.75 -18.98
N LEU A 178 -10.04 4.63 -18.93
CA LEU A 178 -9.33 4.12 -17.77
C LEU A 178 -9.27 5.17 -16.65
N CYS A 179 -9.99 4.92 -15.55
CA CYS A 179 -10.06 5.82 -14.40
C CYS A 179 -8.97 5.54 -13.35
N ALA A 180 -8.73 4.27 -13.05
CA ALA A 180 -7.77 3.86 -12.03
C ALA A 180 -7.22 2.46 -12.31
N LEU A 181 -6.05 2.16 -11.74
CA LEU A 181 -5.53 0.81 -11.57
C LEU A 181 -5.50 0.51 -10.08
N LEU A 182 -5.91 -0.70 -9.72
CA LEU A 182 -5.86 -1.23 -8.35
C LEU A 182 -4.87 -2.41 -8.36
N PRO A 183 -3.59 -2.16 -8.05
CA PRO A 183 -2.51 -3.13 -8.23
C PRO A 183 -2.72 -4.43 -7.45
N GLU A 184 -3.13 -4.34 -6.18
CA GLU A 184 -3.29 -5.50 -5.31
C GLU A 184 -4.49 -6.38 -5.68
N GLU A 185 -5.49 -5.80 -6.31
CA GLU A 185 -6.65 -6.53 -6.81
C GLU A 185 -6.48 -7.01 -8.25
N ASP A 186 -5.35 -6.68 -8.89
CA ASP A 186 -5.11 -6.91 -10.32
C ASP A 186 -6.29 -6.42 -11.19
N MET A 187 -6.78 -5.19 -10.90
CA MET A 187 -7.96 -4.63 -11.55
C MET A 187 -7.72 -3.28 -12.20
N ALA A 188 -8.31 -3.11 -13.38
CA ALA A 188 -8.50 -1.83 -14.05
C ALA A 188 -9.94 -1.34 -13.82
N VAL A 189 -10.09 -0.11 -13.34
CA VAL A 189 -11.39 0.55 -13.19
C VAL A 189 -11.61 1.46 -14.37
N CYS A 190 -12.64 1.16 -15.18
CA CYS A 190 -12.95 1.90 -16.39
C CYS A 190 -14.34 2.54 -16.29
N ALA A 191 -14.45 3.82 -16.67
CA ALA A 191 -15.74 4.43 -16.96
C ALA A 191 -16.22 3.99 -18.34
N LEU A 192 -17.52 3.93 -18.50
CA LEU A 192 -18.16 3.69 -19.79
C LEU A 192 -18.93 4.94 -20.20
N ASP A 193 -18.68 5.44 -21.42
CA ASP A 193 -19.36 6.64 -21.92
C ASP A 193 -20.87 6.47 -21.93
N GLY A 194 -21.58 7.44 -21.37
CA GLY A 194 -23.03 7.43 -21.24
C GLY A 194 -23.60 6.51 -20.16
N ALA A 195 -22.76 5.75 -19.45
CA ALA A 195 -23.20 4.90 -18.36
C ALA A 195 -23.00 5.55 -16.98
N VAL A 196 -23.95 5.26 -16.07
CA VAL A 196 -23.87 5.69 -14.66
C VAL A 196 -22.99 4.76 -13.83
N LYS A 197 -22.50 3.67 -14.45
CA LYS A 197 -21.72 2.62 -13.78
C LYS A 197 -20.32 2.56 -14.34
N GLN A 198 -19.41 2.09 -13.52
CA GLN A 198 -18.04 1.75 -13.94
C GLN A 198 -17.84 0.25 -13.94
N LEU A 199 -16.89 -0.18 -14.75
CA LEU A 199 -16.52 -1.56 -14.90
C LEU A 199 -15.20 -1.81 -14.18
N CYS A 200 -15.17 -2.79 -13.29
CA CYS A 200 -13.95 -3.33 -12.70
C CYS A 200 -13.53 -4.55 -13.53
N ILE A 201 -12.41 -4.42 -14.25
CA ILE A 201 -11.91 -5.41 -15.21
C ILE A 201 -10.64 -6.01 -14.65
N ARG A 202 -10.57 -7.34 -14.57
CA ARG A 202 -9.33 -8.03 -14.12
C ARG A 202 -8.23 -7.85 -15.15
N THR A 203 -7.06 -7.44 -14.73
CA THR A 203 -5.92 -7.23 -15.62
C THR A 203 -5.30 -8.55 -16.08
N ALA A 204 -5.52 -9.63 -15.33
CA ALA A 204 -5.00 -10.96 -15.68
C ALA A 204 -5.62 -11.52 -16.97
N ASP A 205 -6.95 -11.43 -17.13
CA ASP A 205 -7.69 -12.08 -18.22
C ASP A 205 -8.71 -11.19 -18.93
N GLY A 206 -8.89 -9.94 -18.50
CA GLY A 206 -9.88 -9.00 -19.05
C GLY A 206 -11.33 -9.32 -18.65
N SER A 207 -11.56 -10.26 -17.75
CA SER A 207 -12.90 -10.59 -17.27
C SER A 207 -13.49 -9.45 -16.44
N LEU A 208 -14.83 -9.32 -16.50
CA LEU A 208 -15.55 -8.38 -15.66
C LEU A 208 -15.61 -8.93 -14.22
N ALA A 209 -14.96 -8.24 -13.28
CA ALA A 209 -15.00 -8.61 -11.87
C ALA A 209 -16.26 -8.07 -11.17
N ALA A 210 -16.60 -6.81 -11.43
CA ALA A 210 -17.77 -6.16 -10.85
C ALA A 210 -18.21 -4.94 -11.66
N GLU A 211 -19.48 -4.52 -11.46
CA GLU A 211 -19.94 -3.19 -11.80
C GLU A 211 -19.97 -2.35 -10.52
N ALA A 212 -19.41 -1.17 -10.56
CA ALA A 212 -19.35 -0.26 -9.42
C ALA A 212 -20.09 1.06 -9.69
N PRO A 213 -20.51 1.80 -8.66
CA PRO A 213 -20.89 3.20 -8.82
C PRO A 213 -19.75 3.98 -9.48
N PRO A 214 -20.02 5.11 -10.17
CA PRO A 214 -18.97 5.91 -10.80
C PRO A 214 -17.88 6.29 -9.80
N ILE A 215 -16.64 5.95 -10.13
CA ILE A 215 -15.46 6.27 -9.34
C ILE A 215 -14.68 7.34 -10.10
N LEU A 216 -14.41 8.47 -9.47
CA LEU A 216 -13.62 9.56 -10.07
C LEU A 216 -12.12 9.38 -9.81
N ALA A 217 -11.79 8.85 -8.64
CA ALA A 217 -10.43 8.54 -8.26
C ALA A 217 -10.43 7.30 -7.35
N ALA A 218 -9.35 6.55 -7.37
CA ALA A 218 -9.12 5.44 -6.46
C ALA A 218 -7.65 5.36 -6.12
N ALA A 219 -7.35 4.92 -4.91
CA ALA A 219 -6.00 4.65 -4.44
C ALA A 219 -6.02 3.45 -3.51
N GLU A 220 -4.90 2.78 -3.46
CA GLU A 220 -4.63 1.71 -2.53
C GLU A 220 -3.71 2.22 -1.44
N PHE A 221 -4.00 1.85 -0.19
CA PHE A 221 -3.22 2.23 0.97
C PHE A 221 -2.31 1.09 1.42
N GLY A 222 -1.24 1.45 2.14
CA GLY A 222 -0.24 0.49 2.58
C GLY A 222 -0.73 -0.61 3.53
N ASN A 223 -1.98 -0.54 3.99
CA ASN A 223 -2.67 -1.58 4.76
C ASN A 223 -3.55 -2.50 3.89
N GLY A 224 -3.48 -2.37 2.56
CA GLY A 224 -4.32 -3.12 1.63
C GLY A 224 -5.76 -2.62 1.52
N GLU A 225 -6.13 -1.53 2.20
CA GLU A 225 -7.45 -0.92 2.05
C GLU A 225 -7.50 -0.05 0.79
N HIS A 226 -8.65 -0.06 0.12
CA HIS A 226 -8.90 0.75 -1.06
C HIS A 226 -9.77 1.94 -0.70
N ALA A 227 -9.34 3.12 -1.13
CA ALA A 227 -10.16 4.31 -1.10
C ALA A 227 -10.65 4.64 -2.50
N ALA A 228 -11.87 5.12 -2.59
CA ALA A 228 -12.44 5.60 -3.84
C ALA A 228 -13.25 6.86 -3.62
N LEU A 229 -13.12 7.82 -4.54
CA LEU A 229 -14.03 8.93 -4.67
C LEU A 229 -15.17 8.50 -5.61
N LYS A 230 -16.35 8.32 -5.07
CA LYS A 230 -17.54 7.94 -5.84
C LYS A 230 -18.39 9.17 -6.15
N LEU A 231 -18.90 9.23 -7.38
CA LEU A 231 -19.85 10.22 -7.81
C LEU A 231 -21.26 9.73 -7.46
N GLY A 232 -21.96 10.47 -6.61
CA GLY A 232 -23.35 10.22 -6.25
C GLY A 232 -24.09 11.53 -6.08
N PHE A 233 -25.25 11.49 -5.43
CA PHE A 233 -25.99 12.72 -5.06
C PHE A 233 -25.16 13.62 -4.14
N LEU A 234 -24.24 13.03 -3.36
CA LEU A 234 -23.19 13.68 -2.60
C LEU A 234 -21.85 13.06 -3.01
N HIS A 235 -20.80 13.87 -3.05
CA HIS A 235 -19.46 13.35 -3.25
C HIS A 235 -19.03 12.63 -1.97
N CYS A 236 -18.70 11.35 -2.08
CA CYS A 236 -18.32 10.52 -0.95
C CYS A 236 -16.96 9.88 -1.18
N LEU A 237 -16.10 9.97 -0.17
CA LEU A 237 -14.88 9.20 -0.09
C LEU A 237 -15.15 7.92 0.68
N TYR A 238 -14.74 6.81 0.10
CA TYR A 238 -14.86 5.50 0.71
C TYR A 238 -13.49 4.99 1.09
N LEU A 239 -13.39 4.42 2.28
CA LEU A 239 -12.26 3.63 2.71
C LEU A 239 -12.80 2.34 3.32
N GLY A 240 -12.61 1.22 2.65
CA GLY A 240 -13.16 -0.06 3.10
C GLY A 240 -14.67 0.04 3.33
N GLN A 241 -15.11 -0.04 4.60
CA GLN A 241 -16.51 0.02 5.03
C GLN A 241 -16.93 1.39 5.57
N THR A 242 -16.09 2.41 5.44
CA THR A 242 -16.42 3.76 5.90
C THR A 242 -16.73 4.67 4.73
N GLU A 243 -17.68 5.54 4.92
CA GLU A 243 -18.06 6.58 3.98
C GLU A 243 -17.85 7.95 4.64
N LEU A 244 -17.02 8.77 4.02
CA LEU A 244 -16.80 10.15 4.39
C LEU A 244 -17.54 11.03 3.39
N VAL A 245 -18.63 11.62 3.80
CA VAL A 245 -19.43 12.52 2.96
C VAL A 245 -18.75 13.87 2.91
N LEU A 246 -18.40 14.30 1.70
CA LEU A 246 -17.85 15.63 1.48
C LEU A 246 -18.97 16.68 1.60
N PRO A 247 -18.79 17.73 2.41
CA PRO A 247 -19.72 18.85 2.46
C PRO A 247 -19.86 19.53 1.11
N ALA A 248 -20.98 20.21 0.89
CA ALA A 248 -21.23 20.92 -0.37
C ALA A 248 -20.10 21.94 -0.68
N GLY A 249 -19.62 21.92 -1.90
CA GLY A 249 -18.54 22.79 -2.38
C GLY A 249 -17.12 22.40 -1.97
N TRP A 250 -16.96 21.30 -1.23
CA TRP A 250 -15.66 20.72 -0.98
C TRP A 250 -15.18 19.93 -2.21
N GLU A 251 -13.89 19.99 -2.45
CA GLU A 251 -13.25 19.34 -3.58
C GLU A 251 -12.22 18.32 -3.08
N PHE A 252 -12.31 17.11 -3.61
CA PHE A 252 -11.26 16.11 -3.46
C PHE A 252 -10.11 16.43 -4.43
N LEU A 253 -8.88 16.41 -3.93
CA LEU A 253 -7.71 16.71 -4.72
C LEU A 253 -6.85 15.46 -4.96
N GLU A 254 -6.47 14.74 -3.90
CA GLU A 254 -5.57 13.60 -3.99
C GLU A 254 -5.73 12.67 -2.78
N PHE A 255 -5.40 11.40 -2.95
CA PHE A 255 -5.22 10.48 -1.84
C PHE A 255 -3.78 10.52 -1.31
N LEU A 256 -3.62 10.31 0.01
CA LEU A 256 -2.34 10.15 0.68
C LEU A 256 -2.22 8.70 1.21
N PRO A 257 -1.77 7.75 0.36
CA PRO A 257 -1.80 6.32 0.71
C PRO A 257 -0.96 5.96 1.94
N THR A 258 0.16 6.67 2.16
CA THR A 258 1.04 6.43 3.31
C THR A 258 0.45 6.90 4.65
N MET A 259 -0.65 7.67 4.63
CA MET A 259 -1.26 8.28 5.81
C MET A 259 -2.72 7.86 6.01
N ASN A 260 -3.28 7.00 5.16
CA ASN A 260 -4.70 6.66 5.11
C ASN A 260 -5.60 7.91 5.08
N ALA A 261 -5.21 8.88 4.29
CA ALA A 261 -5.80 10.20 4.28
C ALA A 261 -6.15 10.68 2.87
N ALA A 262 -6.96 11.72 2.80
CA ALA A 262 -7.25 12.46 1.58
C ALA A 262 -6.92 13.94 1.75
N LEU A 263 -6.47 14.55 0.67
CA LEU A 263 -6.29 15.99 0.54
C LEU A 263 -7.56 16.60 -0.03
N LEU A 264 -8.16 17.50 0.72
CA LEU A 264 -9.40 18.18 0.37
C LEU A 264 -9.19 19.69 0.33
N CYS A 265 -9.97 20.38 -0.50
CA CYS A 265 -10.04 21.83 -0.51
C CYS A 265 -11.46 22.28 -0.15
N SER A 266 -11.60 23.13 0.86
CA SER A 266 -12.89 23.68 1.24
C SER A 266 -13.32 24.85 0.33
N PRO A 267 -14.61 25.25 0.33
CA PRO A 267 -15.08 26.44 -0.38
C PRO A 267 -14.34 27.72 0.04
N GLU A 268 -13.90 27.79 1.29
CA GLU A 268 -13.13 28.90 1.86
C GLU A 268 -11.66 28.88 1.45
N LYS A 269 -11.28 27.96 0.54
CA LYS A 269 -9.92 27.76 0.04
C LYS A 269 -8.96 27.30 1.16
N GLU A 270 -9.43 26.53 2.11
CA GLU A 270 -8.61 25.85 3.09
C GLU A 270 -8.23 24.47 2.52
N LEU A 271 -6.94 24.24 2.34
CA LEU A 271 -6.39 22.93 1.99
C LEU A 271 -6.26 22.10 3.27
N GLY A 272 -6.82 20.91 3.31
CA GLY A 272 -6.84 20.07 4.51
C GLY A 272 -6.51 18.61 4.21
N ILE A 273 -5.76 17.99 5.10
CA ILE A 273 -5.50 16.55 5.10
C ILE A 273 -6.45 15.91 6.10
N TYR A 274 -7.26 14.97 5.64
CA TYR A 274 -8.30 14.32 6.43
C TYR A 274 -8.08 12.82 6.50
N ASP A 275 -8.01 12.29 7.71
CA ASP A 275 -7.96 10.86 7.99
C ASP A 275 -9.28 10.20 7.55
N LEU A 276 -9.21 9.25 6.65
CA LEU A 276 -10.39 8.61 6.05
C LEU A 276 -11.10 7.64 7.02
N SER A 277 -10.41 7.20 8.07
CA SER A 277 -11.00 6.30 9.07
C SER A 277 -11.73 7.04 10.18
N THR A 278 -11.31 8.27 10.49
CA THR A 278 -11.85 9.05 11.61
C THR A 278 -12.55 10.35 11.20
N GLY A 279 -12.33 10.84 9.97
CA GLY A 279 -12.77 12.15 9.49
C GLY A 279 -12.07 13.33 10.16
N ASN A 280 -11.06 13.09 10.96
CA ASN A 280 -10.34 14.15 11.62
C ASN A 280 -9.44 14.92 10.64
N CYS A 281 -9.43 16.25 10.78
CA CYS A 281 -8.45 17.07 10.10
C CYS A 281 -7.07 16.86 10.74
N MET A 282 -6.13 16.35 9.98
CA MET A 282 -4.76 16.07 10.42
C MET A 282 -3.85 17.29 10.29
N ALA A 283 -4.07 18.10 9.26
CA ALA A 283 -3.37 19.36 9.02
C ALA A 283 -4.20 20.23 8.10
N SER A 284 -4.09 21.56 8.21
CA SER A 284 -4.74 22.48 7.29
C SER A 284 -3.89 23.69 6.98
N LEU A 285 -4.11 24.25 5.78
CA LEU A 285 -3.42 25.41 5.26
C LEU A 285 -4.42 26.32 4.55
N PRO A 286 -4.65 27.56 5.01
CA PRO A 286 -5.45 28.53 4.28
C PRO A 286 -4.72 29.00 3.03
N LEU A 287 -5.42 29.06 1.90
CA LEU A 287 -4.87 29.47 0.61
C LEU A 287 -5.54 30.80 0.15
N ALA A 288 -4.79 31.57 -0.66
CA ALA A 288 -5.36 32.74 -1.34
C ALA A 288 -6.25 32.32 -2.52
N GLU A 289 -5.89 31.24 -3.20
CA GLU A 289 -6.53 30.72 -4.41
C GLU A 289 -6.65 29.19 -4.30
N ARG A 290 -7.58 28.60 -5.05
CA ARG A 290 -7.68 27.15 -5.17
C ARG A 290 -6.49 26.61 -5.98
N PRO A 291 -5.93 25.45 -5.61
CA PRO A 291 -4.90 24.81 -6.39
C PRO A 291 -5.44 24.29 -7.73
N GLU A 292 -4.69 24.52 -8.80
CA GLU A 292 -5.00 24.01 -10.15
C GLU A 292 -4.51 22.57 -10.34
N ALA A 293 -3.44 22.21 -9.65
CA ALA A 293 -2.85 20.87 -9.65
C ALA A 293 -2.22 20.57 -8.29
N VAL A 294 -2.21 19.30 -7.94
CA VAL A 294 -1.58 18.80 -6.70
C VAL A 294 -0.81 17.51 -6.96
N ALA A 295 0.20 17.27 -6.14
CA ALA A 295 0.90 16.01 -6.05
C ALA A 295 1.37 15.78 -4.61
N VAL A 296 1.35 14.54 -4.15
CA VAL A 296 1.78 14.18 -2.80
C VAL A 296 2.89 13.14 -2.88
N THR A 297 4.01 13.42 -2.22
CA THR A 297 5.15 12.51 -2.15
C THR A 297 4.95 11.45 -1.07
N THR A 298 5.70 10.37 -1.17
CA THR A 298 5.63 9.26 -0.20
C THR A 298 6.05 9.65 1.22
N ASP A 299 6.81 10.73 1.39
CA ASP A 299 7.17 11.30 2.69
C ASP A 299 6.15 12.33 3.22
N GLY A 300 5.00 12.48 2.53
CA GLY A 300 3.88 13.29 2.98
C GLY A 300 3.97 14.78 2.65
N ARG A 301 4.94 15.20 1.83
CA ARG A 301 4.98 16.58 1.31
C ARG A 301 3.92 16.78 0.26
N VAL A 302 3.24 17.89 0.32
CA VAL A 302 2.20 18.29 -0.61
C VAL A 302 2.73 19.38 -1.52
N PHE A 303 2.69 19.14 -2.82
CA PHE A 303 2.97 20.12 -3.85
C PHE A 303 1.66 20.57 -4.48
N PHE A 304 1.50 21.88 -4.66
CA PHE A 304 0.33 22.42 -5.33
C PHE A 304 0.69 23.67 -6.15
N GLN A 305 -0.03 23.86 -7.23
CA GLN A 305 0.18 25.00 -8.13
C GLN A 305 -1.00 25.97 -8.03
N CYS A 306 -0.68 27.26 -7.95
CA CYS A 306 -1.61 28.35 -8.11
C CYS A 306 -1.01 29.34 -9.14
N GLY A 307 -1.58 29.39 -10.32
CA GLY A 307 -1.05 30.17 -11.45
C GLY A 307 0.38 29.77 -11.80
N SER A 308 1.29 30.74 -11.87
CA SER A 308 2.73 30.52 -12.13
C SER A 308 3.56 30.26 -10.87
N ARG A 309 2.95 29.78 -9.80
CA ARG A 309 3.65 29.50 -8.54
C ARG A 309 3.42 28.07 -8.11
N LEU A 310 4.50 27.37 -7.83
CA LEU A 310 4.51 26.04 -7.21
C LEU A 310 4.75 26.22 -5.71
N PHE A 311 3.92 25.61 -4.90
CA PHE A 311 4.06 25.60 -3.46
C PHE A 311 4.45 24.21 -3.00
N GLN A 312 5.33 24.13 -2.02
CA GLN A 312 5.67 22.93 -1.25
C GLN A 312 5.21 23.13 0.17
N TRP A 313 4.29 22.32 0.62
CA TRP A 313 3.81 22.31 1.99
C TRP A 313 4.31 21.06 2.71
N GLU A 314 4.96 21.24 3.86
CA GLU A 314 5.38 20.18 4.78
C GLU A 314 4.42 20.16 5.98
N PRO A 315 3.31 19.39 5.93
CA PRO A 315 2.25 19.49 6.93
C PRO A 315 2.72 19.02 8.31
N ARG A 316 2.49 19.83 9.33
CA ARG A 316 2.65 19.41 10.73
C ARG A 316 1.38 18.69 11.16
N ILE A 317 1.47 17.37 11.33
CA ILE A 317 0.32 16.55 11.66
C ILE A 317 -0.13 16.81 13.11
N ARG A 318 -1.36 17.33 13.25
CA ARG A 318 -2.05 17.55 14.53
C ARG A 318 -3.52 17.21 14.33
N SER A 319 -3.89 15.99 14.64
CA SER A 319 -5.28 15.53 14.48
C SER A 319 -6.24 16.36 15.34
N ARG A 320 -7.26 16.93 14.71
CA ARG A 320 -8.37 17.63 15.35
C ARG A 320 -9.69 17.19 14.74
N ARG A 321 -10.72 17.10 15.57
CA ARG A 321 -12.07 16.82 15.06
C ARG A 321 -12.55 18.01 14.22
N ASP A 322 -13.04 17.72 13.02
CA ASP A 322 -13.74 18.69 12.19
C ASP A 322 -15.22 18.34 12.14
N SER A 323 -16.07 19.18 12.72
CA SER A 323 -17.52 18.95 12.78
C SER A 323 -18.21 19.08 11.41
N ARG A 324 -17.53 19.64 10.41
CA ARG A 324 -18.06 19.78 9.04
C ARG A 324 -18.03 18.43 8.31
N ILE A 325 -17.14 17.52 8.70
CA ILE A 325 -17.00 16.20 8.09
C ILE A 325 -17.62 15.15 9.00
N SER A 326 -18.48 14.31 8.42
CA SER A 326 -19.07 13.17 9.10
C SER A 326 -18.65 11.87 8.45
N ILE A 327 -18.31 10.89 9.26
CA ILE A 327 -18.08 9.52 8.82
C ILE A 327 -19.32 8.70 9.15
N THR A 328 -19.78 7.96 8.15
CA THR A 328 -20.86 7.00 8.30
C THR A 328 -20.32 5.60 7.98
N PRO A 329 -20.45 4.63 8.87
CA PRO A 329 -20.16 3.25 8.51
C PRO A 329 -21.14 2.80 7.42
N LEU A 330 -20.63 2.34 6.27
CA LEU A 330 -21.46 1.81 5.18
C LEU A 330 -22.18 0.53 5.56
N TYR A 331 -21.57 -0.21 6.46
CA TYR A 331 -22.09 -1.45 6.97
C TYR A 331 -22.54 -1.27 8.41
N THR A 332 -23.85 -1.06 8.60
CA THR A 332 -24.47 -1.44 9.86
C THR A 332 -24.85 -2.90 9.72
N PRO A 333 -24.10 -3.85 10.32
CA PRO A 333 -24.57 -5.21 10.35
C PRO A 333 -25.98 -5.16 10.93
N ARG A 334 -26.96 -5.72 10.22
CA ARG A 334 -28.24 -6.09 10.89
C ARG A 334 -27.79 -6.89 12.10
N GLN A 335 -27.85 -6.27 13.27
CA GLN A 335 -27.41 -6.87 14.52
C GLN A 335 -28.37 -8.03 14.83
N PRO A 336 -28.00 -9.29 14.55
CA PRO A 336 -28.72 -10.36 15.15
C PRO A 336 -28.20 -10.46 16.57
N ASP A 337 -29.05 -10.28 17.58
CA ASP A 337 -28.81 -10.49 19.01
C ASP A 337 -27.71 -9.59 19.63
N GLU A 338 -28.08 -8.38 19.99
CA GLU A 338 -27.22 -7.38 20.63
C GLU A 338 -26.48 -7.88 21.88
N LYS A 339 -27.08 -8.81 22.66
CA LYS A 339 -26.48 -9.29 23.90
C LYS A 339 -25.17 -10.07 23.72
N GLY A 340 -25.10 -11.00 22.77
CA GLY A 340 -23.90 -11.78 22.57
C GLY A 340 -22.79 -10.97 21.89
N LEU A 341 -23.13 -10.03 20.96
CA LEU A 341 -22.16 -9.14 20.38
C LEU A 341 -21.60 -8.17 21.44
N ALA A 342 -22.43 -7.71 22.37
CA ALA A 342 -21.98 -6.90 23.50
C ALA A 342 -20.96 -7.66 24.37
N GLN A 343 -21.18 -8.95 24.64
CA GLN A 343 -20.24 -9.78 25.38
C GLN A 343 -18.91 -9.97 24.64
N CYS A 344 -18.95 -10.21 23.32
CA CYS A 344 -17.73 -10.30 22.51
C CYS A 344 -16.97 -8.98 22.49
N ARG A 345 -17.66 -7.84 22.35
CA ARG A 345 -17.05 -6.50 22.42
C ARG A 345 -16.48 -6.19 23.80
N GLN A 346 -17.18 -6.57 24.88
CA GLN A 346 -16.67 -6.40 26.24
C GLN A 346 -15.39 -7.19 26.45
N ARG A 347 -15.32 -8.44 25.97
CA ARG A 347 -14.11 -9.27 26.03
C ARG A 347 -13.00 -8.72 25.15
N GLY A 348 -13.34 -8.26 23.96
CA GLY A 348 -12.40 -7.54 23.08
C GLY A 348 -11.83 -6.30 23.74
N ALA A 349 -12.67 -5.46 24.33
CA ALA A 349 -12.24 -4.27 25.06
C ALA A 349 -11.36 -4.61 26.30
N TYR A 350 -11.61 -5.72 26.95
CA TYR A 350 -10.72 -6.21 28.01
C TYR A 350 -9.31 -6.53 27.48
N LEU A 351 -9.22 -7.27 26.37
CA LEU A 351 -7.93 -7.60 25.72
C LEU A 351 -7.22 -6.34 25.22
N GLU A 352 -7.97 -5.40 24.66
CA GLU A 352 -7.47 -4.09 24.21
C GLU A 352 -6.85 -3.29 25.38
N ASN A 353 -7.56 -3.21 26.49
CA ASN A 353 -7.10 -2.49 27.67
C ASN A 353 -5.93 -3.18 28.37
N GLN A 354 -5.95 -4.51 28.42
CA GLN A 354 -4.92 -5.31 29.11
C GLN A 354 -3.60 -5.36 28.35
N TYR A 355 -3.66 -5.45 27.02
CA TYR A 355 -2.50 -5.76 26.18
C TYR A 355 -2.21 -4.73 25.09
N GLY A 356 -3.05 -3.72 24.91
CA GLY A 356 -2.87 -2.66 23.89
C GLY A 356 -3.15 -3.13 22.45
N VAL A 357 -3.87 -4.24 22.28
CA VAL A 357 -4.29 -4.77 20.98
C VAL A 357 -5.63 -4.19 20.55
N ARG A 358 -6.02 -4.40 19.29
CA ARG A 358 -7.39 -4.13 18.81
C ARG A 358 -8.05 -5.42 18.36
N VAL A 359 -9.33 -5.56 18.62
CA VAL A 359 -10.09 -6.73 18.17
C VAL A 359 -10.97 -6.35 16.99
N LEU A 360 -10.72 -6.99 15.85
CA LEU A 360 -11.54 -6.85 14.64
C LEU A 360 -12.56 -7.99 14.58
N LEU A 361 -13.84 -7.64 14.55
CA LEU A 361 -14.94 -8.62 14.53
C LEU A 361 -15.62 -8.66 13.16
N ASN A 362 -16.08 -9.84 12.76
CA ASN A 362 -16.85 -10.05 11.53
C ASN A 362 -16.10 -9.64 10.23
N ALA A 363 -16.74 -8.80 9.40
CA ALA A 363 -16.22 -8.38 8.11
C ALA A 363 -14.91 -7.57 8.22
N GLU A 364 -14.68 -6.88 9.33
CA GLU A 364 -13.45 -6.11 9.54
C GLU A 364 -12.21 -7.02 9.53
N ALA A 365 -12.33 -8.23 10.10
CA ALA A 365 -11.23 -9.19 10.14
C ALA A 365 -10.85 -9.76 8.77
N VAL A 366 -11.78 -9.79 7.82
CA VAL A 366 -11.59 -10.39 6.48
C VAL A 366 -10.91 -9.43 5.52
N GLN A 367 -11.13 -8.12 5.70
CA GLN A 367 -10.62 -7.08 4.79
C GLN A 367 -9.10 -6.94 4.80
N VAL A 368 -8.46 -7.47 5.82
CA VAL A 368 -7.01 -7.38 6.03
C VAL A 368 -6.26 -8.64 5.59
N ALA A 369 -6.93 -9.60 4.95
CA ALA A 369 -6.31 -10.85 4.50
C ALA A 369 -5.15 -10.59 3.52
N PRO A 370 -3.97 -11.19 3.73
CA PRO A 370 -2.85 -11.05 2.82
C PRO A 370 -3.13 -11.77 1.48
N LYS A 371 -2.40 -11.37 0.43
CA LYS A 371 -2.49 -12.00 -0.90
C LYS A 371 -2.27 -13.52 -0.79
N GLY A 372 -3.16 -14.28 -1.41
CA GLY A 372 -3.11 -15.76 -1.37
C GLY A 372 -3.67 -16.39 -0.09
N CYS A 373 -4.19 -15.57 0.83
CA CYS A 373 -4.91 -16.02 2.02
C CYS A 373 -6.39 -15.68 1.89
N ILE A 374 -7.24 -16.60 2.30
CA ILE A 374 -8.69 -16.39 2.39
C ILE A 374 -9.04 -16.48 3.87
N LEU A 375 -9.56 -15.38 4.42
CA LEU A 375 -10.16 -15.34 5.74
C LEU A 375 -11.68 -15.28 5.58
N GLU A 376 -12.41 -16.19 6.21
CA GLU A 376 -13.87 -16.13 6.26
C GLU A 376 -14.34 -15.48 7.56
N PRO A 377 -15.28 -14.53 7.52
CA PRO A 377 -15.76 -13.87 8.71
C PRO A 377 -16.51 -14.84 9.62
N GLU A 378 -16.27 -14.76 10.92
CA GLU A 378 -17.06 -15.50 11.91
C GLU A 378 -18.30 -14.67 12.29
N HIS A 379 -19.47 -15.27 12.18
CA HIS A 379 -20.74 -14.63 12.53
C HIS A 379 -21.39 -15.22 13.78
N LEU A 380 -20.93 -16.40 14.18
CA LEU A 380 -21.44 -17.10 15.36
C LEU A 380 -20.74 -16.60 16.62
N ARG A 381 -21.47 -15.99 17.51
CA ARG A 381 -20.93 -15.40 18.76
C ARG A 381 -20.30 -16.38 19.71
N PRO A 382 -20.81 -17.58 19.89
CA PRO A 382 -20.11 -18.58 20.69
C PRO A 382 -18.73 -18.88 20.14
N ALA A 383 -18.58 -18.94 18.80
CA ALA A 383 -17.29 -19.18 18.15
C ALA A 383 -16.34 -17.97 18.32
N ILE A 384 -16.82 -16.75 18.14
CA ILE A 384 -16.03 -15.53 18.43
C ILE A 384 -15.57 -15.51 19.89
N ALA A 385 -16.49 -15.77 20.83
CA ALA A 385 -16.16 -15.80 22.24
C ALA A 385 -15.15 -16.91 22.60
N GLN A 386 -15.23 -18.05 21.94
CA GLN A 386 -14.28 -19.16 22.09
C GLN A 386 -12.89 -18.78 21.55
N ALA A 387 -12.80 -18.19 20.34
CA ALA A 387 -11.54 -17.73 19.77
C ALA A 387 -10.86 -16.70 20.69
N LEU A 388 -11.62 -15.68 21.13
CA LEU A 388 -11.10 -14.68 22.08
C LEU A 388 -10.69 -15.29 23.43
N ALA A 389 -11.39 -16.31 23.92
CA ALA A 389 -11.01 -17.03 25.13
C ALA A 389 -9.69 -17.78 24.96
N GLY A 390 -9.47 -18.41 23.80
CA GLY A 390 -8.19 -19.06 23.47
C GLY A 390 -7.04 -18.05 23.48
N VAL A 391 -7.24 -16.89 22.86
CA VAL A 391 -6.25 -15.79 22.88
C VAL A 391 -5.99 -15.30 24.30
N GLU A 392 -7.03 -15.05 25.08
CA GLU A 392 -6.90 -14.60 26.48
C GLU A 392 -6.09 -15.60 27.31
N THR A 393 -6.38 -16.89 27.19
CA THR A 393 -5.64 -17.94 27.88
C THR A 393 -4.18 -18.00 27.44
N ALA A 394 -3.92 -17.90 26.13
CA ALA A 394 -2.57 -17.91 25.56
C ALA A 394 -1.74 -16.72 26.06
N LEU A 395 -2.28 -15.49 25.96
CA LEU A 395 -1.60 -14.29 26.41
C LEU A 395 -1.44 -14.23 27.92
N GLY A 396 -2.41 -14.78 28.67
CA GLY A 396 -2.37 -14.88 30.14
C GLY A 396 -1.24 -15.76 30.70
N ARG A 397 -0.59 -16.57 29.85
CA ARG A 397 0.60 -17.34 30.25
C ARG A 397 1.84 -16.48 30.43
N PHE A 398 1.84 -15.26 29.93
CA PHE A 398 2.97 -14.35 30.00
C PHE A 398 2.67 -13.16 30.91
N PRO A 399 3.69 -12.59 31.55
CA PRO A 399 3.54 -11.30 32.22
C PRO A 399 3.03 -10.24 31.24
N SER A 400 2.07 -9.41 31.66
CA SER A 400 1.46 -8.40 30.80
C SER A 400 2.48 -7.43 30.20
N ALA A 401 3.54 -7.08 30.93
CA ALA A 401 4.63 -6.26 30.45
C ALA A 401 5.33 -6.85 29.21
N LEU A 402 5.53 -8.18 29.19
CA LEU A 402 6.13 -8.88 28.06
C LEU A 402 5.19 -8.89 26.86
N VAL A 403 3.90 -9.18 27.07
CA VAL A 403 2.88 -9.17 26.02
C VAL A 403 2.73 -7.79 25.41
N THR A 404 2.61 -6.77 26.25
CA THR A 404 2.54 -5.36 25.79
C THR A 404 3.79 -4.96 25.00
N SER A 405 4.97 -5.42 25.44
CA SER A 405 6.22 -5.14 24.70
C SER A 405 6.26 -5.84 23.34
N ALA A 406 5.77 -7.08 23.25
CA ALA A 406 5.67 -7.79 21.98
C ALA A 406 4.78 -7.03 20.98
N PHE A 407 3.66 -6.47 21.46
CA PHE A 407 2.74 -5.72 20.63
C PHE A 407 3.20 -4.27 20.37
N SER A 408 3.89 -3.62 21.30
CA SER A 408 4.38 -2.24 21.13
C SER A 408 5.53 -2.11 20.11
N GLY A 409 6.19 -3.21 19.77
CA GLY A 409 7.20 -3.25 18.71
C GLY A 409 6.63 -3.14 17.30
N THR A 410 5.30 -3.24 17.16
CA THR A 410 4.53 -3.11 15.93
C THR A 410 3.93 -1.71 15.80
N GLY A 411 3.34 -1.37 14.65
CA GLY A 411 2.53 -0.18 14.52
C GLY A 411 1.26 -0.31 15.38
N ARG A 412 0.40 -1.23 15.00
CA ARG A 412 -0.77 -1.68 15.78
C ARG A 412 -0.87 -3.19 15.69
N THR A 413 -1.39 -3.83 16.73
CA THR A 413 -1.69 -5.26 16.68
C THR A 413 -3.18 -5.47 16.71
N TYR A 414 -3.66 -6.29 15.78
CA TYR A 414 -5.06 -6.65 15.63
C TYR A 414 -5.27 -8.14 15.88
N LEU A 415 -6.30 -8.46 16.64
CA LEU A 415 -6.78 -9.83 16.84
C LEU A 415 -8.04 -10.02 16.00
N CYS A 416 -8.03 -11.03 15.14
CA CYS A 416 -9.07 -11.28 14.16
C CYS A 416 -9.69 -12.67 14.39
N PRO A 417 -10.79 -12.79 15.16
CA PRO A 417 -11.55 -14.04 15.22
C PRO A 417 -12.22 -14.30 13.88
N VAL A 418 -11.89 -15.43 13.24
CA VAL A 418 -12.39 -15.80 11.92
C VAL A 418 -12.94 -17.22 11.92
N ARG A 419 -13.80 -17.54 10.96
CA ARG A 419 -14.40 -18.87 10.80
C ARG A 419 -13.41 -19.86 10.21
N SER A 420 -12.68 -19.45 9.20
CA SER A 420 -11.67 -20.27 8.53
C SER A 420 -10.52 -19.40 8.02
N ILE A 421 -9.35 -20.03 7.93
CA ILE A 421 -8.12 -19.49 7.38
C ILE A 421 -7.64 -20.47 6.33
N LEU A 422 -7.53 -20.05 5.07
CA LEU A 422 -7.01 -20.85 3.98
C LEU A 422 -5.79 -20.16 3.39
N VAL A 423 -4.64 -20.83 3.35
CA VAL A 423 -3.40 -20.32 2.74
C VAL A 423 -2.93 -21.34 1.71
N GLY A 424 -2.89 -20.95 0.45
CA GLY A 424 -2.52 -21.87 -0.63
C GLY A 424 -3.46 -23.08 -0.77
N GLY A 425 -4.68 -23.02 -0.21
CA GLY A 425 -5.65 -24.12 -0.16
C GLY A 425 -5.56 -24.99 1.09
N GLU A 426 -4.59 -24.77 1.96
CA GLU A 426 -4.47 -25.46 3.25
C GLU A 426 -5.21 -24.70 4.36
N ALA A 427 -5.94 -25.42 5.21
CA ALA A 427 -6.66 -24.85 6.34
C ALA A 427 -5.72 -24.70 7.54
N LEU A 428 -5.67 -23.50 8.13
CA LEU A 428 -4.92 -23.20 9.34
C LEU A 428 -5.85 -22.86 10.50
N GLU A 429 -5.41 -23.09 11.73
CA GLU A 429 -6.14 -22.68 12.94
C GLU A 429 -5.78 -21.25 13.37
N SER A 430 -4.59 -20.79 13.02
CA SER A 430 -4.14 -19.42 13.26
C SER A 430 -3.20 -18.95 12.16
N LEU A 431 -3.10 -17.63 12.01
CA LEU A 431 -2.19 -16.99 11.07
C LEU A 431 -1.74 -15.65 11.63
N GLN A 432 -0.43 -15.41 11.66
CA GLN A 432 0.15 -14.10 11.88
C GLN A 432 0.60 -13.53 10.54
N PHE A 433 0.22 -12.29 10.26
CA PHE A 433 0.66 -11.60 9.06
C PHE A 433 0.81 -10.10 9.30
N TRP A 434 1.46 -9.42 8.36
CA TRP A 434 1.75 -8.00 8.44
C TRP A 434 1.18 -7.26 7.25
N SER A 435 0.67 -6.06 7.52
CA SER A 435 0.34 -5.08 6.50
C SER A 435 1.02 -3.76 6.89
N GLY A 436 2.06 -3.40 6.17
CA GLY A 436 2.94 -2.29 6.56
C GLY A 436 3.62 -2.54 7.91
N ARG A 437 3.31 -1.69 8.90
CA ARG A 437 3.81 -1.81 10.30
C ARG A 437 2.83 -2.52 11.22
N ASP A 438 1.61 -2.74 10.77
CA ASP A 438 0.56 -3.33 11.58
C ASP A 438 0.63 -4.86 11.54
N CYS A 439 0.45 -5.49 12.69
CA CYS A 439 0.45 -6.93 12.85
C CYS A 439 -0.97 -7.44 13.05
N TYR A 440 -1.32 -8.50 12.36
CA TYR A 440 -2.62 -9.16 12.46
C TYR A 440 -2.44 -10.59 12.92
N ILE A 441 -3.25 -11.00 13.88
CA ILE A 441 -3.32 -12.36 14.39
C ILE A 441 -4.74 -12.88 14.16
N ALA A 442 -4.93 -13.69 13.12
CA ALA A 442 -6.19 -14.36 12.84
C ALA A 442 -6.23 -15.69 13.60
N VAL A 443 -7.35 -15.98 14.26
CA VAL A 443 -7.54 -17.20 15.06
C VAL A 443 -8.94 -17.75 14.81
N THR A 444 -9.03 -19.06 14.58
CA THR A 444 -10.32 -19.75 14.44
C THR A 444 -10.84 -20.23 15.81
N ALA A 445 -12.15 -20.45 15.90
CA ALA A 445 -12.78 -21.08 17.05
C ALA A 445 -12.56 -22.60 16.99
N SER A 446 -11.40 -23.05 17.41
CA SER A 446 -11.07 -24.47 17.49
C SER A 446 -11.04 -25.00 18.91
N ALA A 447 -11.08 -26.32 19.08
CA ALA A 447 -10.85 -26.97 20.36
C ALA A 447 -9.43 -26.69 20.90
N HIS A 448 -8.51 -26.30 20.00
CA HIS A 448 -7.11 -26.00 20.29
C HIS A 448 -6.81 -24.49 20.21
N GLY A 449 -7.79 -23.62 20.44
CA GLY A 449 -7.68 -22.18 20.28
C GLY A 449 -6.55 -21.53 21.07
N GLU A 450 -6.22 -22.06 22.26
CA GLU A 450 -5.05 -21.62 23.03
C GLU A 450 -3.74 -21.96 22.31
N LYS A 451 -3.60 -23.20 21.81
CA LYS A 451 -2.43 -23.64 21.06
C LYS A 451 -2.25 -22.78 19.79
N ALA A 452 -3.32 -22.63 19.03
CA ALA A 452 -3.33 -21.83 17.81
C ALA A 452 -2.93 -20.38 18.09
N ALA A 453 -3.46 -19.76 19.14
CA ALA A 453 -3.11 -18.41 19.55
C ALA A 453 -1.63 -18.30 19.97
N LEU A 454 -1.08 -19.29 20.68
CA LEU A 454 0.33 -19.33 21.04
C LEU A 454 1.24 -19.45 19.82
N GLU A 455 0.91 -20.33 18.88
CA GLU A 455 1.67 -20.51 17.65
C GLU A 455 1.75 -19.22 16.83
N ALA A 456 0.67 -18.45 16.78
CA ALA A 456 0.67 -17.14 16.13
C ALA A 456 1.37 -16.03 16.94
N PHE A 457 1.41 -16.14 18.28
CA PHE A 457 1.99 -15.12 19.15
C PHE A 457 3.51 -15.29 19.35
N LEU A 458 4.01 -16.50 19.41
CA LEU A 458 5.43 -16.77 19.66
C LEU A 458 6.39 -16.11 18.66
N PRO A 459 6.10 -16.02 17.35
CA PRO A 459 6.94 -15.27 16.42
C PRO A 459 7.07 -13.79 16.79
N LEU A 460 6.01 -13.17 17.36
CA LEU A 460 6.10 -11.81 17.87
C LEU A 460 6.99 -11.71 19.10
N VAL A 461 6.88 -12.68 20.01
CA VAL A 461 7.76 -12.74 21.18
C VAL A 461 9.21 -12.87 20.73
N ASP A 462 9.52 -13.78 19.82
CA ASP A 462 10.88 -13.96 19.28
C ASP A 462 11.40 -12.64 18.69
N ARG A 463 10.70 -12.05 17.74
CA ARG A 463 11.13 -10.84 17.02
C ARG A 463 11.14 -9.56 17.84
N GLN A 464 10.16 -9.35 18.71
CA GLN A 464 9.96 -8.06 19.37
C GLN A 464 10.46 -8.01 20.81
N VAL A 465 10.62 -9.17 21.42
CA VAL A 465 10.99 -9.30 22.83
C VAL A 465 12.35 -9.98 22.99
N LEU A 466 12.47 -11.22 22.50
CA LEU A 466 13.70 -11.99 22.70
C LEU A 466 14.91 -11.39 21.99
N MET A 467 14.75 -10.94 20.76
CA MET A 467 15.84 -10.28 20.01
C MET A 467 16.35 -8.98 20.65
N LYS A 468 15.58 -8.39 21.56
CA LYS A 468 15.98 -7.17 22.31
C LYS A 468 16.60 -7.50 23.67
N CYS A 469 16.62 -8.77 24.05
CA CYS A 469 17.19 -9.23 25.31
C CYS A 469 18.66 -9.58 25.12
N ASP A 470 19.55 -9.09 26.00
CA ASP A 470 20.98 -9.39 25.96
C ASP A 470 21.29 -10.90 26.03
N ALA A 471 20.33 -11.69 26.53
CA ALA A 471 20.45 -13.15 26.59
C ALA A 471 20.06 -13.85 25.25
N TYR A 472 19.65 -13.11 24.21
CA TYR A 472 19.22 -13.70 22.94
C TYR A 472 20.35 -14.45 22.24
N ASP A 473 21.54 -13.88 22.22
CA ASP A 473 22.71 -14.51 21.61
C ASP A 473 23.07 -15.83 22.32
N ALA A 474 22.92 -15.89 23.65
CA ALA A 474 23.11 -17.13 24.41
C ALA A 474 22.01 -18.16 24.09
N TRP A 475 20.77 -17.71 23.86
CA TRP A 475 19.65 -18.56 23.43
C TRP A 475 19.86 -19.15 22.04
N THR A 476 20.45 -18.39 21.13
CA THR A 476 20.66 -18.76 19.71
C THR A 476 22.07 -19.29 19.41
N ALA A 477 23.00 -19.29 20.36
CA ALA A 477 24.45 -19.48 20.16
C ALA A 477 24.83 -20.77 19.38
N ASP A 478 24.09 -21.87 19.60
CA ASP A 478 24.35 -23.15 18.88
C ASP A 478 23.30 -23.43 17.78
N THR A 479 22.37 -22.51 17.54
CA THR A 479 21.37 -22.58 16.48
C THR A 479 21.31 -21.26 15.69
N PRO A 480 22.46 -20.65 15.29
CA PRO A 480 22.47 -19.34 14.64
C PRO A 480 21.76 -19.32 13.29
N GLN A 481 21.45 -20.49 12.72
CA GLN A 481 20.73 -20.68 11.46
C GLN A 481 19.38 -21.36 11.64
N ALA A 482 18.95 -21.65 12.87
CA ALA A 482 17.62 -22.19 13.08
C ALA A 482 16.57 -21.20 12.57
N ALA A 483 15.70 -21.66 11.68
CA ALA A 483 14.58 -20.88 11.21
C ALA A 483 13.74 -20.41 12.39
N GLU A 484 13.08 -19.27 12.27
CA GLU A 484 12.20 -18.73 13.30
C GLU A 484 11.17 -19.78 13.77
N ASP A 485 10.64 -20.55 12.81
CA ASP A 485 9.68 -21.62 13.08
C ASP A 485 10.23 -22.70 14.04
N GLU A 486 11.52 -23.06 13.90
CA GLU A 486 12.16 -24.02 14.82
C GLU A 486 12.33 -23.44 16.22
N ARG A 487 12.72 -22.17 16.34
CA ARG A 487 12.83 -21.50 17.65
C ARG A 487 11.47 -21.36 18.31
N CYS A 488 10.43 -20.95 17.56
CA CYS A 488 9.07 -20.85 18.07
C CYS A 488 8.51 -22.22 18.46
N SER A 489 8.79 -23.25 17.68
CA SER A 489 8.41 -24.64 18.02
C SER A 489 9.07 -25.10 19.31
N LEU A 490 10.37 -24.83 19.50
CA LEU A 490 11.09 -25.19 20.73
C LEU A 490 10.53 -24.43 21.94
N LEU A 491 10.27 -23.14 21.81
CA LEU A 491 9.64 -22.33 22.87
C LEU A 491 8.25 -22.88 23.23
N TYR A 492 7.45 -23.21 22.20
CA TYR A 492 6.14 -23.81 22.40
C TYR A 492 6.24 -25.16 23.15
N GLN A 493 7.15 -26.05 22.72
CA GLN A 493 7.38 -27.33 23.37
C GLN A 493 7.81 -27.17 24.84
N ALA A 494 8.67 -26.18 25.12
CA ALA A 494 9.12 -25.84 26.46
C ALA A 494 7.98 -25.34 27.38
N MET A 495 6.85 -24.90 26.81
CA MET A 495 5.66 -24.49 27.56
C MET A 495 4.71 -25.66 27.89
N GLN A 496 4.92 -26.85 27.34
CA GLN A 496 4.00 -27.95 27.50
C GLN A 496 4.35 -28.79 28.74
N PRO A 497 3.40 -29.06 29.64
CA PRO A 497 3.65 -29.75 30.89
C PRO A 497 4.10 -31.23 30.73
N GLY A 498 3.88 -31.80 29.53
CA GLY A 498 4.23 -33.19 29.22
C GLY A 498 5.65 -33.42 28.69
N ASN A 499 6.35 -32.35 28.27
CA ASN A 499 7.65 -32.47 27.60
C ASN A 499 8.84 -32.43 28.56
N ARG A 500 8.76 -33.21 29.64
CA ARG A 500 9.86 -33.34 30.63
C ARG A 500 11.17 -33.80 29.98
N GLU A 501 11.11 -34.58 28.92
CA GLU A 501 12.30 -35.07 28.21
C GLU A 501 13.15 -33.95 27.61
N LEU A 502 12.54 -32.85 27.16
CA LEU A 502 13.27 -31.64 26.70
C LEU A 502 14.14 -31.03 27.81
N PHE A 503 13.72 -31.16 29.08
CA PHE A 503 14.44 -30.62 30.23
C PHE A 503 15.51 -31.56 30.75
N LEU A 504 15.68 -32.75 30.17
CA LEU A 504 16.82 -33.64 30.44
C LEU A 504 18.07 -33.16 29.69
N ASP A 505 17.91 -32.33 28.68
CA ASP A 505 19.04 -31.65 28.01
C ASP A 505 19.54 -30.48 28.87
N ALA A 506 20.68 -30.69 29.52
CA ALA A 506 21.30 -29.69 30.38
C ALA A 506 21.68 -28.39 29.62
N VAL A 507 21.99 -28.48 28.33
CA VAL A 507 22.31 -27.32 27.49
C VAL A 507 21.06 -26.48 27.26
N LEU A 508 19.94 -27.09 26.88
CA LEU A 508 18.67 -26.41 26.70
C LEU A 508 18.15 -25.80 28.00
N GLN A 509 18.26 -26.54 29.14
CA GLN A 509 17.91 -25.97 30.44
C GLN A 509 18.70 -24.70 30.77
N ASN A 510 20.02 -24.74 30.56
CA ASN A 510 20.87 -23.61 30.86
C ASN A 510 20.55 -22.40 29.97
N ARG A 511 20.26 -22.63 28.68
CA ARG A 511 19.83 -21.58 27.73
C ARG A 511 18.52 -20.95 28.16
N LEU A 512 17.50 -21.77 28.51
CA LEU A 512 16.22 -21.26 28.98
C LEU A 512 16.34 -20.49 30.29
N ARG A 513 17.19 -20.94 31.22
CA ARG A 513 17.48 -20.20 32.48
C ARG A 513 18.11 -18.84 32.18
N THR A 514 19.09 -18.79 31.27
CA THR A 514 19.77 -17.56 30.88
C THR A 514 18.77 -16.61 30.18
N LEU A 515 17.93 -17.13 29.29
CA LEU A 515 16.88 -16.36 28.63
C LEU A 515 15.87 -15.79 29.64
N CYS A 516 15.40 -16.60 30.59
CA CYS A 516 14.48 -16.13 31.62
C CYS A 516 15.09 -15.07 32.53
N ALA A 517 16.36 -15.21 32.89
CA ALA A 517 17.09 -14.21 33.69
C ALA A 517 17.23 -12.90 32.93
N GLY A 518 17.61 -12.95 31.63
CA GLY A 518 17.68 -11.78 30.76
C GLY A 518 16.34 -11.07 30.58
N LEU A 519 15.27 -11.84 30.37
CA LEU A 519 13.90 -11.27 30.25
C LEU A 519 13.47 -10.57 31.54
N ARG A 520 13.77 -11.17 32.72
CA ARG A 520 13.50 -10.53 34.00
C ARG A 520 14.21 -9.22 34.15
N GLN A 521 15.48 -9.15 33.77
CA GLN A 521 16.28 -7.93 33.82
C GLN A 521 15.76 -6.89 32.85
N THR A 522 15.53 -7.27 31.59
CA THR A 522 15.09 -6.36 30.53
C THR A 522 13.72 -5.74 30.81
N PHE A 523 12.78 -6.52 31.38
CA PHE A 523 11.41 -6.08 31.65
C PHE A 523 11.14 -5.73 33.11
N GLY A 524 12.15 -5.75 33.98
CA GLY A 524 12.00 -5.41 35.39
C GLY A 524 11.00 -6.31 36.13
N LEU A 525 10.91 -7.60 35.77
CA LEU A 525 9.89 -8.49 36.30
C LEU A 525 10.21 -8.87 37.77
N SER A 526 9.24 -8.65 38.65
CA SER A 526 9.34 -9.03 40.05
C SER A 526 9.36 -10.56 40.25
N ALA A 527 9.82 -11.03 41.42
CA ALA A 527 9.83 -12.45 41.77
C ALA A 527 8.44 -13.11 41.71
N GLY A 528 7.37 -12.35 41.92
CA GLY A 528 5.99 -12.85 41.81
C GLY A 528 5.45 -12.98 40.38
N GLN A 529 6.16 -12.45 39.40
CA GLN A 529 5.79 -12.51 37.97
C GLN A 529 6.55 -13.67 37.33
N ALA A 530 6.01 -14.88 37.43
CA ALA A 530 6.63 -16.05 36.85
C ALA A 530 6.52 -16.05 35.32
N LEU A 531 7.64 -16.29 34.64
CA LEU A 531 7.63 -16.61 33.23
C LEU A 531 7.15 -18.05 33.05
N VAL A 532 6.35 -18.29 32.02
CA VAL A 532 5.78 -19.63 31.78
C VAL A 532 6.85 -20.71 31.66
N TRP A 533 7.99 -20.41 31.06
CA TRP A 533 9.12 -21.35 30.92
C TRP A 533 9.81 -21.68 32.27
N GLU A 534 9.79 -20.78 33.24
CA GLU A 534 10.36 -21.02 34.58
C GLU A 534 9.57 -22.05 35.35
N GLN A 535 8.25 -22.10 35.22
CA GLN A 535 7.41 -23.05 35.93
C GLN A 535 7.81 -24.49 35.65
N TYR A 536 8.29 -24.78 34.46
CA TYR A 536 8.73 -26.11 34.04
C TYR A 536 10.22 -26.34 34.32
N LEU A 537 11.05 -25.32 34.28
CA LEU A 537 12.46 -25.41 34.66
C LEU A 537 12.65 -25.79 36.13
N TRP A 538 11.75 -25.34 37.01
CA TRP A 538 11.80 -25.67 38.46
C TRP A 538 11.19 -27.04 38.77
N ALA A 539 10.28 -27.53 37.94
CA ALA A 539 9.66 -28.84 38.12
C ALA A 539 10.57 -30.01 37.68
N ALA A 540 11.65 -29.74 36.94
CA ALA A 540 12.61 -30.72 36.44
C ALA A 540 13.88 -30.85 37.33
N GLY A 541 14.08 -29.99 38.32
CA GLY A 541 15.13 -30.04 39.35
C GLY A 541 14.55 -30.56 40.62
#